data_40acd35bc9367f2d429e615f2c41bfa0
#
_entry.id   40acd35bc9367f2d429e615f2c41bfa0
#
_cell.length_a   1.000
_cell.length_b   1.000
_cell.length_c   1.000
_cell.angle_alpha   90.00
_cell.angle_beta   90.00
_cell.angle_gamma   90.00
#
_symmetry.space_group_name_H-M   'P 1'
#
loop_
_entity.id
_entity.type
_entity.pdbx_description
1 polymer ?
#
loop_
_entity_poly.entity_id
_entity_poly.type
_entity_poly.pdbx_seq_one_letter_code
_entity_poly.pdbx_strand_id
1 'polypeptide(L)'
;LISAGERPVSFEHDCREGICGACGFLVDGRAHGPEAATTVCQLYLRRLAPPGTRELTLVLEPFRAGAFPLLQDLCVDRSGLDRILMAGGYCSVNTGSAPEANAILIGRDQAAAAFQNATCIGCGACVAACPNGSASLFTAAKLAHLAQLPQGQPERPRRVAAMLTRMQDEGFGGCSGHLECEAACPQEISADWISWLQRERRRRRDP
;
A
#
# COMPACT_ATOMS: atom_id res chain seq x y z
N LEU A 1 6.57 -2.22 30.93
CA LEU A 1 7.91 -1.78 30.46
C LEU A 1 8.30 -0.46 31.13
N ILE A 2 7.66 0.66 30.82
CA ILE A 2 8.03 2.00 31.34
C ILE A 2 8.01 2.02 32.87
N SER A 3 6.99 1.47 33.51
CA SER A 3 6.89 1.37 34.98
C SER A 3 7.97 0.49 35.61
N ALA A 4 8.57 -0.39 34.83
CA ALA A 4 9.71 -1.23 35.24
C ALA A 4 11.07 -0.58 34.93
N GLY A 5 11.11 0.65 34.44
CA GLY A 5 12.34 1.36 34.05
C GLY A 5 12.96 0.90 32.73
N GLU A 6 12.24 0.08 31.95
CA GLU A 6 12.71 -0.37 30.64
C GLU A 6 12.47 0.71 29.56
N ARG A 7 13.35 0.77 28.58
CA ARG A 7 13.17 1.66 27.41
C ARG A 7 11.93 1.24 26.62
N PRO A 8 11.00 2.15 26.30
CA PRO A 8 9.87 1.83 25.46
C PRO A 8 10.33 1.48 24.03
N VAL A 9 9.66 0.51 23.41
CA VAL A 9 9.86 0.14 22.00
C VAL A 9 9.19 1.19 21.11
N SER A 10 9.92 1.72 20.15
CA SER A 10 9.39 2.69 19.17
C SER A 10 8.59 1.97 18.10
N PHE A 11 7.38 2.43 17.86
CA PHE A 11 6.51 1.98 16.77
C PHE A 11 5.61 3.13 16.31
N GLU A 12 5.25 3.13 15.04
CA GLU A 12 4.35 4.14 14.49
C GLU A 12 2.88 3.74 14.74
N HIS A 13 2.07 4.72 15.09
CA HIS A 13 0.61 4.56 15.25
C HIS A 13 -0.08 5.91 15.06
N ASP A 14 -1.37 5.85 14.65
CA ASP A 14 -2.19 7.05 14.50
C ASP A 14 -3.67 6.71 14.69
N CYS A 15 -4.42 6.37 13.62
CA CYS A 15 -5.89 6.22 13.65
C CYS A 15 -6.42 5.13 14.60
N ARG A 16 -5.69 4.03 14.76
CA ARG A 16 -6.11 2.82 15.51
C ARG A 16 -7.39 2.15 14.96
N GLU A 17 -7.75 2.45 13.73
CA GLU A 17 -8.96 1.99 13.03
C GLU A 17 -8.66 1.27 11.72
N GLY A 18 -7.39 0.99 11.42
CA GLY A 18 -6.98 0.27 10.22
C GLY A 18 -7.00 1.06 8.92
N ILE A 19 -7.04 2.40 8.97
CA ILE A 19 -7.25 3.25 7.79
C ILE A 19 -6.10 4.19 7.43
N CYS A 20 -5.13 4.44 8.33
CA CYS A 20 -4.04 5.39 8.07
C CYS A 20 -2.76 4.75 7.54
N GLY A 21 -2.57 3.44 7.70
CA GLY A 21 -1.37 2.72 7.28
C GLY A 21 -0.12 2.94 8.13
N ALA A 22 -0.18 3.72 9.24
CA ALA A 22 0.98 4.03 10.05
C ALA A 22 1.56 2.80 10.79
N CYS A 23 0.72 1.96 11.39
CA CYS A 23 1.08 0.89 12.31
C CYS A 23 1.72 -0.36 11.67
N GLY A 24 2.46 -0.21 10.56
CA GLY A 24 2.99 -1.34 9.80
C GLY A 24 4.29 -1.92 10.37
N PHE A 25 4.25 -3.19 10.80
CA PHE A 25 5.43 -4.02 11.13
C PHE A 25 5.09 -5.51 10.99
N LEU A 26 6.10 -6.38 11.15
CA LEU A 26 5.90 -7.83 11.07
C LEU A 26 5.50 -8.38 12.45
N VAL A 27 4.54 -9.28 12.46
CA VAL A 27 4.19 -10.12 13.61
C VAL A 27 4.37 -11.57 13.19
N ASP A 28 5.26 -12.28 13.85
CA ASP A 28 5.67 -13.66 13.51
C ASP A 28 6.05 -13.80 12.01
N GLY A 29 6.83 -12.83 11.52
CA GLY A 29 7.36 -12.79 10.15
C GLY A 29 6.34 -12.40 9.07
N ARG A 30 5.08 -12.07 9.42
CA ARG A 30 4.03 -11.66 8.48
C ARG A 30 3.71 -10.17 8.62
N ALA A 31 3.64 -9.47 7.50
CA ALA A 31 3.24 -8.07 7.49
C ALA A 31 1.81 -7.94 8.03
N HIS A 32 1.62 -7.10 9.04
CA HIS A 32 0.39 -6.94 9.82
C HIS A 32 -0.07 -8.17 10.64
N GLY A 33 0.67 -9.27 10.64
CA GLY A 33 0.34 -10.48 11.38
C GLY A 33 -0.40 -11.54 10.56
N PRO A 34 -0.87 -12.60 11.22
CA PRO A 34 -1.40 -13.78 10.54
C PRO A 34 -2.85 -13.64 10.03
N GLU A 35 -3.62 -12.66 10.50
CA GLU A 35 -5.01 -12.46 10.09
C GLU A 35 -5.07 -11.73 8.73
N ALA A 36 -5.85 -12.27 7.78
CA ALA A 36 -6.09 -11.62 6.50
C ALA A 36 -6.90 -10.32 6.67
N ALA A 37 -6.79 -9.41 5.70
CA ALA A 37 -7.51 -8.14 5.66
C ALA A 37 -7.44 -7.33 6.97
N THR A 38 -6.30 -7.40 7.68
CA THR A 38 -6.15 -6.83 9.02
C THR A 38 -4.88 -6.00 9.11
N THR A 39 -4.92 -4.88 9.82
CA THR A 39 -3.75 -4.09 10.20
C THR A 39 -3.33 -4.41 11.64
N VAL A 40 -2.08 -4.10 12.00
CA VAL A 40 -1.57 -4.37 13.36
C VAL A 40 -2.45 -3.76 14.44
N CYS A 41 -2.97 -2.54 14.25
CA CYS A 41 -3.82 -1.88 15.23
C CYS A 41 -5.20 -2.55 15.41
N GLN A 42 -5.59 -3.45 14.50
CA GLN A 42 -6.82 -4.25 14.56
C GLN A 42 -6.55 -5.71 14.90
N LEU A 43 -5.29 -6.09 15.12
CA LEU A 43 -4.89 -7.43 15.50
C LEU A 43 -5.05 -7.64 17.00
N TYR A 44 -6.03 -8.41 17.42
CA TYR A 44 -6.32 -8.64 18.84
C TYR A 44 -5.57 -9.85 19.38
N LEU A 45 -4.80 -9.68 20.47
CA LEU A 45 -4.04 -10.77 21.10
C LEU A 45 -4.91 -11.99 21.43
N ARG A 46 -6.15 -11.79 21.85
CA ARG A 46 -7.10 -12.89 22.14
C ARG A 46 -7.41 -13.78 20.92
N ARG A 47 -7.18 -13.30 19.70
CA ARG A 47 -7.36 -14.09 18.47
C ARG A 47 -6.09 -14.87 18.12
N LEU A 48 -4.94 -14.39 18.57
CA LEU A 48 -3.65 -15.06 18.33
C LEU A 48 -3.40 -16.18 19.32
N ALA A 49 -3.97 -16.10 20.54
CA ALA A 49 -3.80 -17.08 21.57
C ALA A 49 -4.86 -18.20 21.44
N PRO A 50 -4.46 -19.49 21.29
CA PRO A 50 -5.38 -20.61 21.40
C PRO A 50 -6.15 -20.60 22.73
N PRO A 51 -7.40 -21.11 22.77
CA PRO A 51 -8.16 -21.22 24.02
C PRO A 51 -7.37 -21.96 25.11
N GLY A 52 -7.32 -21.38 26.32
CA GLY A 52 -6.57 -21.95 27.46
C GLY A 52 -5.09 -21.59 27.50
N THR A 53 -4.58 -20.83 26.54
CA THR A 53 -3.19 -20.32 26.54
C THR A 53 -2.97 -19.41 27.74
N ARG A 54 -1.95 -19.73 28.55
CA ARG A 54 -1.52 -18.91 29.70
C ARG A 54 -0.40 -17.95 29.33
N GLU A 55 0.38 -18.31 28.33
CA GLU A 55 1.55 -17.55 27.87
C GLU A 55 1.57 -17.55 26.34
N LEU A 56 1.77 -16.38 25.74
CA LEU A 56 1.87 -16.17 24.30
C LEU A 56 3.16 -15.43 24.00
N THR A 57 4.04 -16.03 23.20
CA THR A 57 5.24 -15.37 22.68
C THR A 57 4.97 -14.92 21.26
N LEU A 58 5.21 -13.66 20.96
CA LEU A 58 5.13 -13.06 19.62
C LEU A 58 6.46 -12.44 19.26
N VAL A 59 6.88 -12.63 18.01
CA VAL A 59 8.06 -11.98 17.44
C VAL A 59 7.62 -10.76 16.66
N LEU A 60 8.05 -9.59 17.10
CA LEU A 60 7.76 -8.31 16.43
C LEU A 60 9.03 -7.80 15.76
N GLU A 61 8.94 -7.45 14.47
CA GLU A 61 10.08 -7.00 13.67
C GLU A 61 9.69 -5.84 12.76
N PRO A 62 10.62 -4.92 12.45
CA PRO A 62 10.35 -3.89 11.45
C PRO A 62 10.12 -4.51 10.07
N PHE A 63 9.48 -3.79 9.16
CA PHE A 63 9.36 -4.23 7.77
C PHE A 63 10.75 -4.44 7.15
N ARG A 64 10.96 -5.61 6.54
CA ARG A 64 12.22 -6.02 5.92
C ARG A 64 12.17 -5.78 4.41
N ALA A 65 12.45 -4.59 3.97
CA ALA A 65 12.62 -4.28 2.54
C ALA A 65 13.80 -3.35 2.37
N GLY A 66 14.63 -3.54 1.34
CA GLY A 66 15.79 -2.69 1.09
C GLY A 66 15.43 -1.22 0.87
N ALA A 67 14.24 -0.95 0.33
CA ALA A 67 13.71 0.39 0.14
C ALA A 67 13.07 1.01 1.41
N PHE A 68 13.07 0.29 2.54
CA PHE A 68 12.58 0.76 3.84
C PHE A 68 13.70 0.73 4.88
N PRO A 69 14.61 1.73 4.89
CA PRO A 69 15.66 1.81 5.89
C PRO A 69 15.10 1.80 7.31
N LEU A 70 15.74 1.05 8.21
CA LEU A 70 15.39 1.03 9.62
C LEU A 70 15.73 2.38 10.26
N LEU A 71 14.75 3.00 10.91
CA LEU A 71 14.93 4.21 11.70
C LEU A 71 15.25 3.85 13.16
N GLN A 72 14.34 3.12 13.79
CA GLN A 72 14.49 2.69 15.19
C GLN A 72 13.45 1.62 15.53
N ASP A 73 13.85 0.57 16.22
CA ASP A 73 13.00 -0.54 16.73
C ASP A 73 12.07 -1.10 15.62
N LEU A 74 10.76 -0.78 15.64
CA LEU A 74 9.80 -1.22 14.64
C LEU A 74 9.51 -0.15 13.56
N CYS A 75 10.12 1.01 13.62
CA CYS A 75 9.92 2.12 12.69
C CYS A 75 10.89 2.04 11.51
N VAL A 76 10.37 2.14 10.30
CA VAL A 76 11.15 2.20 9.06
C VAL A 76 10.79 3.44 8.25
N ASP A 77 11.73 3.96 7.45
CA ASP A 77 11.47 5.04 6.52
C ASP A 77 10.67 4.53 5.30
N ARG A 78 9.42 4.96 5.19
CA ARG A 78 8.53 4.65 4.06
C ARG A 78 8.33 5.84 3.12
N SER A 79 9.07 6.92 3.29
CA SER A 79 8.95 8.15 2.50
C SER A 79 9.16 7.94 0.98
N GLY A 80 9.80 6.83 0.57
CA GLY A 80 9.85 6.41 -0.82
C GLY A 80 8.46 6.22 -1.45
N LEU A 81 7.46 5.72 -0.70
CA LEU A 81 6.08 5.61 -1.17
C LEU A 81 5.43 6.99 -1.37
N ASP A 82 5.71 7.94 -0.46
CA ASP A 82 5.20 9.31 -0.57
C ASP A 82 5.79 10.00 -1.80
N ARG A 83 7.09 9.79 -2.07
CA ARG A 83 7.73 10.34 -3.27
C ARG A 83 7.19 9.75 -4.56
N ILE A 84 6.74 8.48 -4.56
CA ILE A 84 5.99 7.92 -5.70
C ILE A 84 4.66 8.64 -5.88
N LEU A 85 3.90 8.89 -4.80
CA LEU A 85 2.64 9.66 -4.84
C LEU A 85 2.87 11.09 -5.35
N MET A 86 3.88 11.77 -4.84
CA MET A 86 4.24 13.12 -5.28
C MET A 86 4.58 13.20 -6.76
N ALA A 87 5.06 12.12 -7.36
CA ALA A 87 5.38 12.07 -8.78
C ALA A 87 4.14 12.06 -9.71
N GLY A 88 2.95 11.70 -9.20
CA GLY A 88 1.76 11.66 -10.06
C GLY A 88 0.48 11.13 -9.40
N GLY A 89 0.46 10.84 -8.12
CA GLY A 89 -0.73 10.30 -7.42
C GLY A 89 -1.87 11.31 -7.20
N TYR A 90 -1.97 12.33 -8.05
CA TYR A 90 -2.95 13.42 -7.95
C TYR A 90 -3.41 13.88 -9.34
N CYS A 91 -4.47 14.69 -9.39
CA CYS A 91 -4.91 15.40 -10.58
C CYS A 91 -4.50 16.87 -10.48
N SER A 92 -3.75 17.38 -11.46
CA SER A 92 -3.32 18.79 -11.53
C SER A 92 -4.05 19.58 -12.62
N VAL A 93 -4.72 18.89 -13.55
CA VAL A 93 -5.48 19.53 -14.61
C VAL A 93 -6.76 20.14 -14.04
N ASN A 94 -6.96 21.42 -14.28
CA ASN A 94 -8.24 22.08 -13.97
C ASN A 94 -9.32 21.59 -14.95
N THR A 95 -10.28 20.83 -14.44
CA THR A 95 -11.40 20.30 -15.21
C THR A 95 -12.67 21.17 -15.13
N GLY A 96 -12.58 22.36 -14.53
CA GLY A 96 -13.71 23.26 -14.30
C GLY A 96 -14.50 22.92 -13.04
N SER A 97 -15.71 23.44 -12.95
CA SER A 97 -16.65 23.14 -11.85
C SER A 97 -17.15 21.70 -11.94
N ALA A 98 -17.59 21.15 -10.81
CA ALA A 98 -18.25 19.85 -10.79
C ALA A 98 -19.51 19.90 -11.68
N PRO A 99 -19.70 18.91 -12.60
CA PRO A 99 -20.91 18.85 -13.39
C PRO A 99 -22.14 18.52 -12.52
N GLU A 100 -23.32 18.77 -13.05
CA GLU A 100 -24.56 18.30 -12.46
C GLU A 100 -24.52 16.78 -12.21
N ALA A 101 -25.18 16.33 -11.15
CA ALA A 101 -25.32 14.90 -10.87
C ALA A 101 -25.93 14.20 -12.09
N ASN A 102 -25.35 13.08 -12.48
CA ASN A 102 -25.71 12.27 -13.67
C ASN A 102 -25.43 12.93 -15.05
N ALA A 103 -24.77 14.08 -15.12
CA ALA A 103 -24.38 14.67 -16.39
C ALA A 103 -23.30 13.86 -17.13
N ILE A 104 -22.39 13.23 -16.35
CA ILE A 104 -21.36 12.32 -16.87
C ILE A 104 -21.52 10.98 -16.17
N LEU A 105 -22.01 10.00 -16.92
CA LEU A 105 -22.25 8.66 -16.38
C LEU A 105 -20.95 7.85 -16.37
N ILE A 106 -20.66 7.24 -15.20
CA ILE A 106 -19.56 6.30 -15.04
C ILE A 106 -20.17 4.93 -14.79
N GLY A 107 -19.75 3.92 -15.57
CA GLY A 107 -20.21 2.54 -15.41
C GLY A 107 -19.93 2.03 -13.98
N ARG A 108 -20.89 1.26 -13.43
CA ARG A 108 -20.80 0.72 -12.07
C ARG A 108 -19.49 -0.04 -11.83
N ASP A 109 -19.11 -0.94 -12.75
CA ASP A 109 -17.92 -1.77 -12.59
C ASP A 109 -16.62 -0.93 -12.63
N GLN A 110 -16.60 0.09 -13.48
CA GLN A 110 -15.49 1.04 -13.54
C GLN A 110 -15.37 1.85 -12.24
N ALA A 111 -16.48 2.33 -11.71
CA ALA A 111 -16.51 3.04 -10.43
C ALA A 111 -16.07 2.13 -9.28
N ALA A 112 -16.56 0.89 -9.22
CA ALA A 112 -16.18 -0.10 -8.22
C ALA A 112 -14.67 -0.41 -8.29
N ALA A 113 -14.11 -0.56 -9.48
CA ALA A 113 -12.68 -0.75 -9.70
C ALA A 113 -11.85 0.47 -9.21
N ALA A 114 -12.33 1.70 -9.46
CA ALA A 114 -11.69 2.90 -8.93
C ALA A 114 -11.70 2.92 -7.41
N PHE A 115 -12.83 2.64 -6.78
CA PHE A 115 -12.97 2.62 -5.32
C PHE A 115 -12.12 1.54 -4.67
N GLN A 116 -12.08 0.32 -5.21
CA GLN A 116 -11.22 -0.75 -4.71
C GLN A 116 -9.75 -0.30 -4.65
N ASN A 117 -9.26 0.35 -5.70
CA ASN A 117 -7.89 0.85 -5.71
C ASN A 117 -7.67 2.06 -4.79
N ALA A 118 -8.71 2.88 -4.59
CA ALA A 118 -8.67 4.03 -3.68
C ALA A 118 -8.53 3.62 -2.22
N THR A 119 -8.93 2.39 -1.84
CA THR A 119 -8.79 1.89 -0.46
C THR A 119 -7.34 1.73 -0.01
N CYS A 120 -6.36 1.80 -0.90
CA CYS A 120 -4.95 1.69 -0.56
C CYS A 120 -4.53 2.73 0.49
N ILE A 121 -4.20 2.27 1.70
CA ILE A 121 -3.79 3.10 2.85
C ILE A 121 -2.29 3.43 2.89
N GLY A 122 -1.50 2.98 1.90
CA GLY A 122 -0.06 3.27 1.82
C GLY A 122 0.79 2.64 2.94
N CYS A 123 0.32 1.58 3.59
CA CYS A 123 0.99 0.98 4.74
C CYS A 123 2.36 0.36 4.43
N GLY A 124 2.63 -0.03 3.18
CA GLY A 124 3.89 -0.68 2.79
C GLY A 124 3.95 -2.19 2.99
N ALA A 125 2.90 -2.84 3.51
CA ALA A 125 2.87 -4.29 3.72
C ALA A 125 3.15 -5.10 2.45
N CYS A 126 2.63 -4.66 1.31
CA CYS A 126 2.87 -5.28 0.01
C CYS A 126 4.35 -5.25 -0.41
N VAL A 127 5.10 -4.23 -0.01
CA VAL A 127 6.55 -4.13 -0.26
C VAL A 127 7.29 -5.06 0.69
N ALA A 128 6.94 -5.03 1.97
CA ALA A 128 7.58 -5.84 3.01
C ALA A 128 7.38 -7.36 2.80
N ALA A 129 6.22 -7.76 2.31
CA ALA A 129 5.92 -9.17 1.99
C ALA A 129 6.57 -9.64 0.67
N CYS A 130 6.92 -8.72 -0.23
CA CYS A 130 7.46 -9.07 -1.52
C CYS A 130 8.93 -9.50 -1.41
N PRO A 131 9.34 -10.69 -1.89
CA PRO A 131 10.74 -11.12 -1.88
C PRO A 131 11.69 -10.15 -2.57
N ASN A 132 11.19 -9.40 -3.56
CA ASN A 132 11.96 -8.40 -4.29
C ASN A 132 11.83 -6.98 -3.70
N GLY A 133 11.07 -6.77 -2.63
CA GLY A 133 10.79 -5.43 -2.11
C GLY A 133 10.09 -4.52 -3.13
N SER A 134 9.21 -5.08 -3.96
CA SER A 134 8.57 -4.33 -5.05
C SER A 134 7.37 -3.50 -4.56
N ALA A 135 7.32 -2.23 -4.97
CA ALA A 135 6.16 -1.36 -4.73
C ALA A 135 5.10 -1.45 -5.86
N SER A 136 5.15 -2.50 -6.69
CA SER A 136 4.27 -2.62 -7.86
C SER A 136 2.79 -2.61 -7.52
N LEU A 137 2.34 -3.28 -6.45
CA LEU A 137 0.92 -3.27 -6.05
C LEU A 137 0.48 -1.88 -5.58
N PHE A 138 1.28 -1.23 -4.72
CA PHE A 138 1.03 0.13 -4.28
C PHE A 138 0.92 1.11 -5.47
N THR A 139 1.91 1.09 -6.36
CA THR A 139 1.95 1.98 -7.53
C THR A 139 0.79 1.69 -8.48
N ALA A 140 0.46 0.42 -8.71
CA ALA A 140 -0.68 0.01 -9.53
C ALA A 140 -2.01 0.52 -8.97
N ALA A 141 -2.24 0.37 -7.67
CA ALA A 141 -3.46 0.84 -7.02
C ALA A 141 -3.62 2.35 -7.13
N LYS A 142 -2.56 3.12 -6.83
CA LYS A 142 -2.60 4.59 -6.92
C LYS A 142 -2.78 5.10 -8.34
N LEU A 143 -2.23 4.41 -9.34
CA LEU A 143 -2.44 4.72 -10.76
C LEU A 143 -3.84 4.32 -11.23
N ALA A 144 -4.29 3.11 -10.90
CA ALA A 144 -5.58 2.56 -11.34
C ALA A 144 -6.75 3.37 -10.79
N HIS A 145 -6.71 3.78 -9.53
CA HIS A 145 -7.71 4.66 -8.94
C HIS A 145 -8.05 5.86 -9.87
N LEU A 146 -7.05 6.64 -10.24
CA LEU A 146 -7.24 7.81 -11.10
C LEU A 146 -7.51 7.43 -12.56
N ALA A 147 -6.91 6.34 -13.07
CA ALA A 147 -7.07 5.92 -14.45
C ALA A 147 -8.44 5.29 -14.75
N GLN A 148 -9.22 4.93 -13.75
CA GLN A 148 -10.61 4.45 -13.92
C GLN A 148 -11.62 5.61 -13.92
N LEU A 149 -11.21 6.82 -13.60
CA LEU A 149 -12.07 8.01 -13.51
C LEU A 149 -11.79 8.99 -14.64
N PRO A 150 -12.82 9.74 -15.12
CA PRO A 150 -12.66 10.75 -16.17
C PRO A 150 -11.60 11.79 -15.83
N GLN A 151 -11.55 12.24 -14.58
CA GLN A 151 -10.62 13.27 -14.09
C GLN A 151 -9.15 12.87 -14.22
N GLY A 152 -8.86 11.58 -14.20
CA GLY A 152 -7.49 11.06 -14.28
C GLY A 152 -6.98 10.87 -15.70
N GLN A 153 -7.86 10.94 -16.74
CA GLN A 153 -7.51 10.63 -18.13
C GLN A 153 -6.51 11.61 -18.76
N PRO A 154 -6.65 12.93 -18.61
CA PRO A 154 -5.75 13.88 -19.28
C PRO A 154 -4.28 13.68 -18.94
N GLU A 155 -3.98 13.25 -17.71
CA GLU A 155 -2.62 13.08 -17.21
C GLU A 155 -2.16 11.62 -17.17
N ARG A 156 -3.01 10.67 -17.54
CA ARG A 156 -2.75 9.23 -17.38
C ARG A 156 -1.39 8.76 -17.93
N PRO A 157 -0.98 9.07 -19.18
CA PRO A 157 0.29 8.62 -19.72
C PRO A 157 1.50 9.22 -18.98
N ARG A 158 1.43 10.52 -18.64
CA ARG A 158 2.47 11.21 -17.89
C ARG A 158 2.59 10.67 -16.48
N ARG A 159 1.47 10.44 -15.81
CA ARG A 159 1.39 9.87 -14.46
C ARG A 159 2.03 8.48 -14.39
N VAL A 160 1.66 7.59 -15.32
CA VAL A 160 2.24 6.24 -15.41
C VAL A 160 3.76 6.31 -15.53
N ALA A 161 4.26 7.21 -16.39
CA ALA A 161 5.68 7.40 -16.56
C ALA A 161 6.39 7.84 -15.29
N ALA A 162 5.92 8.95 -14.74
CA ALA A 162 6.58 9.60 -13.62
C ALA A 162 6.60 8.71 -12.37
N MET A 163 5.47 8.06 -12.05
CA MET A 163 5.40 7.19 -10.87
C MET A 163 6.21 5.91 -11.03
N LEU A 164 6.27 5.30 -12.23
CA LEU A 164 7.12 4.14 -12.47
C LEU A 164 8.62 4.49 -12.43
N THR A 165 9.02 5.62 -12.99
CA THR A 165 10.40 6.10 -12.90
C THR A 165 10.76 6.36 -11.45
N ARG A 166 9.92 7.09 -10.71
CA ARG A 166 10.15 7.34 -9.29
C ARG A 166 10.26 6.05 -8.48
N MET A 167 9.39 5.06 -8.72
CA MET A 167 9.48 3.76 -8.05
C MET A 167 10.85 3.09 -8.25
N GLN A 168 11.43 3.18 -9.45
CA GLN A 168 12.76 2.66 -9.75
C GLN A 168 13.87 3.46 -9.06
N ASP A 169 13.78 4.79 -9.10
CA ASP A 169 14.77 5.70 -8.49
C ASP A 169 14.83 5.54 -6.96
N GLU A 170 13.72 5.20 -6.33
CA GLU A 170 13.64 4.93 -4.88
C GLU A 170 14.17 3.54 -4.48
N GLY A 171 14.65 2.75 -5.43
CA GLY A 171 15.26 1.45 -5.15
C GLY A 171 14.26 0.31 -4.90
N PHE A 172 12.99 0.48 -5.23
CA PHE A 172 12.03 -0.62 -5.18
C PHE A 172 12.30 -1.66 -6.26
N GLY A 173 12.29 -2.94 -5.89
CA GLY A 173 12.53 -4.05 -6.79
C GLY A 173 11.44 -4.26 -7.85
N GLY A 174 11.78 -5.02 -8.88
CA GLY A 174 10.84 -5.40 -9.94
C GLY A 174 9.86 -6.50 -9.48
N CYS A 175 8.66 -6.51 -10.06
CA CYS A 175 7.69 -7.57 -9.81
C CYS A 175 8.05 -8.85 -10.57
N SER A 176 8.11 -9.99 -9.87
CA SER A 176 8.32 -11.35 -10.44
C SER A 176 7.09 -12.26 -10.26
N GLY A 177 5.92 -11.73 -9.87
CA GLY A 177 4.68 -12.47 -9.80
C GLY A 177 4.53 -13.41 -8.59
N HIS A 178 5.17 -13.11 -7.46
CA HIS A 178 5.08 -13.94 -6.24
C HIS A 178 3.70 -13.88 -5.56
N LEU A 179 2.91 -12.84 -5.80
CA LEU A 179 1.57 -12.58 -5.25
C LEU A 179 1.48 -12.37 -3.72
N GLU A 180 2.60 -12.44 -2.99
CA GLU A 180 2.64 -12.18 -1.55
C GLU A 180 2.12 -10.79 -1.17
N CYS A 181 2.21 -9.84 -2.09
CA CYS A 181 1.72 -8.48 -1.90
C CYS A 181 0.19 -8.41 -1.78
N GLU A 182 -0.56 -9.25 -2.51
CA GLU A 182 -2.01 -9.36 -2.39
C GLU A 182 -2.39 -10.02 -1.07
N ALA A 183 -1.74 -11.14 -0.74
CA ALA A 183 -1.99 -11.87 0.50
C ALA A 183 -1.74 -11.02 1.77
N ALA A 184 -0.76 -10.11 1.72
CA ALA A 184 -0.42 -9.20 2.83
C ALA A 184 -1.24 -7.90 2.84
N CYS A 185 -2.08 -7.65 1.82
CA CYS A 185 -2.78 -6.38 1.72
C CYS A 185 -3.97 -6.31 2.68
N PRO A 186 -3.97 -5.39 3.67
CA PRO A 186 -5.09 -5.25 4.61
C PRO A 186 -6.36 -4.72 3.96
N GLN A 187 -6.27 -4.21 2.72
CA GLN A 187 -7.38 -3.70 1.92
C GLN A 187 -7.77 -4.62 0.77
N GLU A 188 -7.22 -5.85 0.72
CA GLU A 188 -7.52 -6.89 -0.26
C GLU A 188 -7.44 -6.41 -1.72
N ILE A 189 -6.46 -5.55 -2.02
CA ILE A 189 -6.27 -5.04 -3.38
C ILE A 189 -5.66 -6.13 -4.25
N SER A 190 -6.35 -6.48 -5.35
CA SER A 190 -5.91 -7.56 -6.25
C SER A 190 -4.61 -7.27 -6.97
N ALA A 191 -3.75 -8.28 -7.08
CA ALA A 191 -2.53 -8.26 -7.89
C ALA A 191 -2.80 -8.15 -9.41
N ASP A 192 -4.03 -8.34 -9.86
CA ASP A 192 -4.43 -8.09 -11.25
C ASP A 192 -4.13 -6.67 -11.70
N TRP A 193 -4.14 -5.72 -10.77
CA TRP A 193 -3.76 -4.35 -11.05
C TRP A 193 -2.30 -4.19 -11.43
N ILE A 194 -1.42 -5.08 -10.99
CA ILE A 194 -0.02 -5.12 -11.45
C ILE A 194 0.02 -5.51 -12.92
N SER A 195 -0.79 -6.50 -13.34
CA SER A 195 -0.91 -6.89 -14.74
C SER A 195 -1.47 -5.75 -15.61
N TRP A 196 -2.46 -5.02 -15.09
CA TRP A 196 -2.96 -3.79 -15.72
C TRP A 196 -1.85 -2.74 -15.87
N LEU A 197 -1.08 -2.48 -14.82
CA LEU A 197 0.04 -1.54 -14.83
C LEU A 197 1.09 -1.89 -15.89
N GLN A 198 1.40 -3.19 -16.06
CA GLN A 198 2.33 -3.64 -17.09
C GLN A 198 1.78 -3.39 -18.51
N ARG A 199 0.46 -3.51 -18.72
CA ARG A 199 -0.18 -3.14 -20.00
C ARG A 199 -0.08 -1.64 -20.26
N GLU A 200 -0.35 -0.80 -19.26
CA GLU A 200 -0.20 0.65 -19.37
C GLU A 200 1.24 1.08 -19.70
N ARG A 201 2.22 0.42 -19.07
CA ARG A 201 3.64 0.65 -19.36
C ARG A 201 4.01 0.34 -20.82
N ARG A 202 3.42 -0.72 -21.40
CA ARG A 202 3.66 -1.11 -22.81
C ARG A 202 3.03 -0.13 -23.78
N ARG A 203 1.75 0.23 -23.57
CA ARG A 203 1.03 1.20 -24.41
C ARG A 203 1.78 2.52 -24.63
N ARG A 204 2.66 2.87 -23.70
CA ARG A 204 3.49 4.07 -23.78
C ARG A 204 4.73 3.91 -24.65
N ARG A 205 5.17 2.67 -24.91
CA ARG A 205 6.37 2.39 -25.72
C ARG A 205 6.05 2.31 -27.21
N ASP A 206 4.79 2.14 -27.55
CA ASP A 206 4.30 2.17 -28.92
C ASP A 206 3.77 3.59 -29.21
N PRO A 207 4.46 4.40 -30.07
CA PRO A 207 4.04 5.75 -30.44
C PRO A 207 2.76 5.77 -31.25
#